data_01f03288b61664ab8468492bb13816cd
#
_entry.id   01f03288b61664ab8468492bb13816cd
#
_cell.length_a   1.000
_cell.length_b   1.000
_cell.length_c   1.000
_cell.angle_alpha   90.00
_cell.angle_beta   90.00
_cell.angle_gamma   90.00
#
_symmetry.space_group_name_H-M   'P 1'
#
loop_
_entity.id
_entity.type
_entity.pdbx_description
1 polymer ?
#
loop_
_entity_poly.entity_id
_entity_poly.type
_entity_poly.pdbx_seq_one_letter_code
_entity_poly.pdbx_strand_id
1 'polypeptide(L)'
;MRARSNDQLEAHVPERTCILSRRTAPKEELIRLALSPDRIVAPDVRARAPGRGAWIGVARDELDQANAKGKLKAALQRAFKTNDVTVPADLGELTAAALRQAALDRLGMEARSGNLINGADKVETAARSGKVSLLVHAGDASDDGRRKLDQAWRVGGGDSQGVIFPAPRTILSMALGRENVVHVALTNPAAASRVSHALRRWRAFTGPDRGLEGGEPALGSGSAEADLTKE
;
A
#
# COMPACT_ATOMS: atom_id res chain seq x y z
N MET A 1 11.30 -30.35 -43.44
CA MET A 1 11.67 -29.71 -42.15
C MET A 1 10.54 -28.78 -41.77
N ARG A 2 9.73 -29.14 -40.78
CA ARG A 2 8.67 -28.30 -40.26
C ARG A 2 9.23 -27.47 -39.10
N ALA A 3 9.22 -26.12 -39.24
CA ALA A 3 9.56 -25.20 -38.20
C ALA A 3 8.57 -25.39 -37.03
N ARG A 4 9.06 -25.70 -35.83
CA ARG A 4 8.27 -25.72 -34.62
C ARG A 4 8.05 -24.25 -34.22
N SER A 5 6.79 -23.81 -34.24
CA SER A 5 6.36 -22.53 -33.70
C SER A 5 6.79 -22.47 -32.23
N ASN A 6 7.54 -21.42 -31.91
CA ASN A 6 7.95 -21.11 -30.53
C ASN A 6 6.70 -20.55 -29.83
N ASP A 7 5.91 -21.44 -29.24
CA ASP A 7 4.80 -21.09 -28.39
C ASP A 7 5.37 -20.41 -27.15
N GLN A 8 5.23 -19.08 -27.11
CA GLN A 8 5.67 -18.27 -25.97
C GLN A 8 4.88 -18.77 -24.77
N LEU A 9 5.55 -19.40 -23.81
CA LEU A 9 5.02 -19.73 -22.50
C LEU A 9 4.63 -18.42 -21.82
N GLU A 10 3.39 -17.98 -22.03
CA GLU A 10 2.79 -16.93 -21.23
C GLU A 10 2.85 -17.39 -19.78
N ALA A 11 3.63 -16.69 -18.96
CA ALA A 11 3.76 -16.99 -17.55
C ALA A 11 2.37 -16.90 -16.91
N HIS A 12 1.80 -18.04 -16.56
CA HIS A 12 0.47 -18.15 -15.96
C HIS A 12 0.46 -17.35 -14.64
N VAL A 13 -0.10 -16.15 -14.66
CA VAL A 13 -0.28 -15.34 -13.46
C VAL A 13 -1.40 -15.96 -12.62
N PRO A 14 -1.11 -16.42 -11.39
CA PRO A 14 -2.15 -17.05 -10.57
C PRO A 14 -3.28 -16.09 -10.24
N GLU A 15 -4.49 -16.41 -10.67
CA GLU A 15 -5.69 -15.65 -10.40
C GLU A 15 -6.38 -16.11 -9.10
N ARG A 16 -7.15 -15.21 -8.52
CA ARG A 16 -8.01 -15.47 -7.36
C ARG A 16 -9.34 -14.77 -7.53
N THR A 17 -10.37 -15.31 -6.88
CA THR A 17 -11.72 -14.75 -6.92
C THR A 17 -12.01 -14.01 -5.62
N CYS A 18 -12.47 -12.77 -5.72
CA CYS A 18 -12.95 -11.99 -4.58
C CYS A 18 -14.16 -12.66 -3.94
N ILE A 19 -14.12 -12.88 -2.63
CA ILE A 19 -15.21 -13.54 -1.91
C ILE A 19 -16.49 -12.71 -1.80
N LEU A 20 -16.40 -11.39 -1.99
CA LEU A 20 -17.52 -10.46 -1.92
C LEU A 20 -18.09 -10.13 -3.31
N SER A 21 -17.27 -9.59 -4.21
CA SER A 21 -17.71 -9.13 -5.55
C SER A 21 -17.74 -10.24 -6.61
N ARG A 22 -17.14 -11.40 -6.33
CA ARG A 22 -16.97 -12.52 -7.28
C ARG A 22 -16.07 -12.21 -8.48
N ARG A 23 -15.46 -11.04 -8.56
CA ARG A 23 -14.49 -10.70 -9.59
C ARG A 23 -13.25 -11.60 -9.45
N THR A 24 -12.81 -12.16 -10.57
CA THR A 24 -11.53 -12.86 -10.69
C THR A 24 -10.46 -11.87 -11.18
N ALA A 25 -9.29 -11.92 -10.58
CA ALA A 25 -8.16 -11.05 -10.92
C ALA A 25 -6.83 -11.70 -10.50
N PRO A 26 -5.70 -11.24 -11.05
CA PRO A 26 -4.38 -11.60 -10.56
C PRO A 26 -4.29 -11.43 -9.03
N LYS A 27 -3.64 -12.38 -8.36
CA LYS A 27 -3.53 -12.38 -6.89
C LYS A 27 -2.87 -11.09 -6.34
N GLU A 28 -2.02 -10.46 -7.15
CA GLU A 28 -1.34 -9.21 -6.84
C GLU A 28 -2.30 -8.01 -6.72
N GLU A 29 -3.43 -8.05 -7.44
CA GLU A 29 -4.46 -7.01 -7.41
C GLU A 29 -5.46 -7.20 -6.27
N LEU A 30 -5.45 -8.35 -5.64
CA LEU A 30 -6.36 -8.68 -4.54
C LEU A 30 -5.63 -8.60 -3.19
N ILE A 31 -6.40 -8.46 -2.13
CA ILE A 31 -5.91 -8.47 -0.75
C ILE A 31 -6.28 -9.82 -0.15
N ARG A 32 -5.30 -10.50 0.41
CA ARG A 32 -5.53 -11.74 1.15
C ARG A 32 -5.92 -11.44 2.59
N LEU A 33 -6.91 -12.13 3.08
CA LEU A 33 -7.26 -12.25 4.48
C LEU A 33 -6.88 -13.66 4.96
N ALA A 34 -6.32 -13.74 6.16
CA ALA A 34 -5.94 -15.00 6.80
C ALA A 34 -6.73 -15.20 8.09
N LEU A 35 -6.86 -16.44 8.52
CA LEU A 35 -7.44 -16.81 9.80
C LEU A 35 -6.31 -17.18 10.76
N SER A 36 -6.24 -16.51 11.92
CA SER A 36 -5.27 -16.82 12.96
C SER A 36 -5.61 -18.15 13.67
N PRO A 37 -4.68 -18.72 14.46
CA PRO A 37 -4.98 -19.87 15.33
C PRO A 37 -6.17 -19.60 16.26
N ASP A 38 -6.32 -18.37 16.75
CA ASP A 38 -7.41 -17.93 17.63
C ASP A 38 -8.71 -17.61 16.88
N ARG A 39 -8.81 -18.02 15.62
CA ARG A 39 -10.01 -17.84 14.78
C ARG A 39 -10.36 -16.39 14.48
N ILE A 40 -9.40 -15.47 14.60
CA ILE A 40 -9.57 -14.06 14.27
C ILE A 40 -9.07 -13.81 12.85
N VAL A 41 -9.86 -13.10 12.05
CA VAL A 41 -9.51 -12.71 10.68
C VAL A 41 -8.57 -11.51 10.72
N ALA A 42 -7.47 -11.61 9.97
CA ALA A 42 -6.49 -10.54 9.86
C ALA A 42 -6.07 -10.28 8.39
N PRO A 43 -5.68 -9.06 8.03
CA PRO A 43 -5.14 -8.76 6.71
C PRO A 43 -3.74 -9.39 6.53
N ASP A 44 -3.57 -10.12 5.44
CA ASP A 44 -2.28 -10.70 5.02
C ASP A 44 -1.92 -10.11 3.65
N VAL A 45 -1.65 -8.81 3.63
CA VAL A 45 -1.43 -8.04 2.40
C VAL A 45 -0.21 -8.50 1.59
N ARG A 46 0.70 -9.25 2.22
CA ARG A 46 1.88 -9.85 1.58
C ARG A 46 1.69 -11.31 1.18
N ALA A 47 0.53 -11.89 1.49
CA ALA A 47 0.17 -13.28 1.22
C ALA A 47 1.21 -14.29 1.74
N ARG A 48 1.69 -14.11 2.98
CA ARG A 48 2.73 -14.94 3.63
C ARG A 48 2.20 -15.86 4.73
N ALA A 49 1.02 -15.59 5.27
CA ALA A 49 0.45 -16.40 6.32
C ALA A 49 0.24 -17.85 5.82
N PRO A 50 0.49 -18.86 6.66
CA PRO A 50 0.26 -20.25 6.31
C PRO A 50 -1.23 -20.54 6.13
N GLY A 51 -1.54 -21.65 5.52
CA GLY A 51 -2.90 -22.17 5.38
C GLY A 51 -3.74 -21.49 4.32
N ARG A 52 -5.06 -21.69 4.44
CA ARG A 52 -6.04 -21.18 3.49
C ARG A 52 -6.24 -19.67 3.66
N GLY A 53 -6.29 -18.94 2.55
CA GLY A 53 -6.60 -17.50 2.52
C GLY A 53 -7.92 -17.22 1.82
N ALA A 54 -8.58 -16.15 2.23
CA ALA A 54 -9.70 -15.54 1.52
C ALA A 54 -9.20 -14.27 0.80
N TRP A 55 -9.73 -14.00 -0.40
CA TRP A 55 -9.27 -12.88 -1.21
C TRP A 55 -10.38 -11.86 -1.40
N ILE A 56 -10.05 -10.59 -1.25
CA ILE A 56 -10.96 -9.46 -1.48
C ILE A 56 -10.38 -8.51 -2.52
N GLY A 57 -11.26 -7.94 -3.35
CA GLY A 57 -10.92 -6.95 -4.38
C GLY A 57 -11.96 -5.83 -4.40
N VAL A 58 -12.34 -5.37 -3.21
CA VAL A 58 -13.31 -4.29 -2.96
C VAL A 58 -12.63 -3.15 -2.24
N ALA A 59 -13.18 -1.95 -2.33
CA ALA A 59 -12.73 -0.80 -1.55
C ALA A 59 -13.08 -0.95 -0.06
N ARG A 60 -12.46 -0.13 0.78
CA ARG A 60 -12.66 -0.14 2.24
C ARG A 60 -14.12 -0.01 2.62
N ASP A 61 -14.85 0.93 2.02
CA ASP A 61 -16.26 1.16 2.34
C ASP A 61 -17.14 -0.04 2.05
N GLU A 62 -16.88 -0.70 0.93
CA GLU A 62 -17.60 -1.92 0.58
C GLU A 62 -17.30 -3.05 1.55
N LEU A 63 -16.03 -3.16 2.01
CA LEU A 63 -15.62 -4.14 3.02
C LEU A 63 -16.32 -3.86 4.36
N ASP A 64 -16.30 -2.60 4.82
CA ASP A 64 -16.89 -2.17 6.09
C ASP A 64 -18.43 -2.37 6.07
N GLN A 65 -19.08 -2.03 4.97
CA GLN A 65 -20.51 -2.29 4.78
C GLN A 65 -20.84 -3.79 4.76
N ALA A 66 -20.01 -4.61 4.11
CA ALA A 66 -20.22 -6.05 4.08
C ALA A 66 -20.00 -6.66 5.47
N ASN A 67 -19.07 -6.12 6.27
CA ASN A 67 -18.82 -6.52 7.64
C ASN A 67 -20.01 -6.16 8.54
N ALA A 68 -20.47 -4.92 8.51
CA ALA A 68 -21.60 -4.44 9.30
C ALA A 68 -22.91 -5.23 9.00
N LYS A 69 -23.10 -5.65 7.75
CA LYS A 69 -24.29 -6.46 7.33
C LYS A 69 -24.10 -7.96 7.54
N GLY A 70 -23.02 -8.44 8.14
CA GLY A 70 -22.72 -9.87 8.35
C GLY A 70 -22.40 -10.66 7.08
N LYS A 71 -22.45 -10.03 5.90
CA LYS A 71 -22.15 -10.68 4.60
C LYS A 71 -20.71 -11.17 4.52
N LEU A 72 -19.77 -10.37 5.07
CA LEU A 72 -18.35 -10.71 5.10
C LEU A 72 -18.11 -11.97 5.93
N LYS A 73 -18.68 -12.07 7.15
CA LYS A 73 -18.55 -13.24 8.02
C LYS A 73 -19.01 -14.51 7.32
N ALA A 74 -20.19 -14.49 6.69
CA ALA A 74 -20.70 -15.64 5.95
C ALA A 74 -19.82 -16.04 4.75
N ALA A 75 -19.23 -15.08 4.04
CA ALA A 75 -18.31 -15.35 2.94
C ALA A 75 -16.99 -15.95 3.44
N LEU A 76 -16.45 -15.46 4.57
CA LEU A 76 -15.22 -15.96 5.19
C LEU A 76 -15.41 -17.38 5.74
N GLN A 77 -16.56 -17.69 6.39
CA GLN A 77 -16.88 -19.04 6.85
C GLN A 77 -16.81 -20.06 5.70
N ARG A 78 -17.40 -19.70 4.56
CA ARG A 78 -17.31 -20.55 3.34
C ARG A 78 -15.89 -20.67 2.82
N ALA A 79 -15.13 -19.57 2.78
CA ALA A 79 -13.76 -19.57 2.26
C ALA A 79 -12.82 -20.38 3.16
N PHE A 80 -12.92 -20.24 4.47
CA PHE A 80 -12.09 -20.96 5.44
C PHE A 80 -12.61 -22.37 5.75
N LYS A 81 -13.83 -22.70 5.34
CA LYS A 81 -14.52 -23.98 5.63
C LYS A 81 -14.66 -24.24 7.15
N THR A 82 -15.03 -23.22 7.89
CA THR A 82 -15.30 -23.29 9.33
C THR A 82 -16.33 -22.26 9.72
N ASN A 83 -17.17 -22.59 10.69
CA ASN A 83 -18.14 -21.66 11.28
C ASN A 83 -17.53 -20.79 12.38
N ASP A 84 -16.39 -21.21 12.90
CA ASP A 84 -15.66 -20.51 13.96
C ASP A 84 -14.75 -19.43 13.32
N VAL A 85 -15.34 -18.25 13.09
CA VAL A 85 -14.68 -17.08 12.50
C VAL A 85 -15.09 -15.83 13.25
N THR A 86 -14.13 -15.16 13.83
CA THR A 86 -14.28 -13.83 14.44
C THR A 86 -13.75 -12.78 13.46
N VAL A 87 -14.62 -11.83 13.08
CA VAL A 87 -14.25 -10.73 12.18
C VAL A 87 -14.18 -9.45 13.01
N PRO A 88 -13.00 -8.80 13.11
CA PRO A 88 -12.87 -7.52 13.79
C PRO A 88 -13.78 -6.45 13.16
N ALA A 89 -14.40 -5.62 14.01
CA ALA A 89 -15.25 -4.53 13.52
C ALA A 89 -14.46 -3.50 12.68
N ASP A 90 -13.19 -3.32 13.02
CA ASP A 90 -12.22 -2.41 12.40
C ASP A 90 -11.35 -3.08 11.32
N LEU A 91 -11.78 -4.24 10.77
CA LEU A 91 -10.98 -4.97 9.77
C LEU A 91 -10.59 -4.10 8.55
N GLY A 92 -11.46 -3.17 8.14
CA GLY A 92 -11.15 -2.22 7.08
C GLY A 92 -9.99 -1.29 7.45
N GLU A 93 -9.98 -0.75 8.67
CA GLU A 93 -8.87 0.07 9.19
C GLU A 93 -7.57 -0.74 9.29
N LEU A 94 -7.62 -1.93 9.87
CA LEU A 94 -6.46 -2.83 9.95
C LEU A 94 -5.89 -3.16 8.57
N THR A 95 -6.75 -3.34 7.57
CA THR A 95 -6.33 -3.61 6.20
C THR A 95 -5.67 -2.38 5.56
N ALA A 96 -6.24 -1.18 5.76
CA ALA A 96 -5.64 0.07 5.29
C ALA A 96 -4.27 0.32 5.92
N ALA A 97 -4.16 0.13 7.23
CA ALA A 97 -2.90 0.25 7.98
C ALA A 97 -1.83 -0.75 7.47
N ALA A 98 -2.21 -2.01 7.23
CA ALA A 98 -1.32 -3.02 6.69
C ALA A 98 -0.82 -2.70 5.27
N LEU A 99 -1.67 -2.18 4.39
CA LEU A 99 -1.31 -1.73 3.04
C LEU A 99 -0.37 -0.53 3.10
N ARG A 100 -0.68 0.46 3.96
CA ARG A 100 0.20 1.61 4.21
C ARG A 100 1.59 1.14 4.63
N GLN A 101 1.66 0.31 5.66
CA GLN A 101 2.93 -0.20 6.17
C GLN A 101 3.72 -0.97 5.09
N ALA A 102 3.04 -1.79 4.28
CA ALA A 102 3.69 -2.51 3.18
C ALA A 102 4.29 -1.57 2.14
N ALA A 103 3.63 -0.45 1.84
CA ALA A 103 4.13 0.57 0.91
C ALA A 103 5.34 1.33 1.50
N LEU A 104 5.26 1.72 2.78
CA LEU A 104 6.36 2.39 3.50
C LEU A 104 7.61 1.50 3.58
N ASP A 105 7.43 0.22 3.95
CA ASP A 105 8.53 -0.74 3.99
C ASP A 105 9.19 -0.93 2.62
N ARG A 106 8.40 -0.93 1.55
CA ARG A 106 8.92 -1.01 0.18
C ARG A 106 9.78 0.22 -0.15
N LEU A 107 9.28 1.42 0.12
CA LEU A 107 10.05 2.65 -0.07
C LEU A 107 11.36 2.64 0.73
N GLY A 108 11.31 2.27 1.99
CA GLY A 108 12.49 2.16 2.84
C GLY A 108 13.52 1.14 2.33
N MET A 109 13.06 0.00 1.78
CA MET A 109 13.96 -0.99 1.16
C MET A 109 14.62 -0.44 -0.09
N GLU A 110 13.88 0.22 -0.97
CA GLU A 110 14.45 0.80 -2.20
C GLU A 110 15.41 1.95 -1.90
N ALA A 111 15.15 2.73 -0.84
CA ALA A 111 16.07 3.75 -0.36
C ALA A 111 17.40 3.16 0.11
N ARG A 112 17.35 2.11 0.94
CA ARG A 112 18.56 1.39 1.41
C ARG A 112 19.34 0.71 0.29
N SER A 113 18.66 0.30 -0.77
CA SER A 113 19.27 -0.30 -1.97
C SER A 113 19.83 0.74 -2.95
N GLY A 114 19.77 2.04 -2.63
CA GLY A 114 20.26 3.10 -3.49
C GLY A 114 19.40 3.39 -4.74
N ASN A 115 18.21 2.82 -4.83
CA ASN A 115 17.29 2.99 -5.96
C ASN A 115 16.44 4.26 -5.87
N LEU A 116 16.55 5.02 -4.76
CA LEU A 116 15.72 6.18 -4.47
C LEU A 116 16.59 7.38 -4.15
N ILE A 117 16.25 8.52 -4.77
CA ILE A 117 16.81 9.84 -4.47
C ILE A 117 15.73 10.75 -3.90
N ASN A 118 16.12 11.69 -3.04
CA ASN A 118 15.27 12.71 -2.44
C ASN A 118 15.96 14.07 -2.40
N GLY A 119 15.20 15.12 -2.15
CA GLY A 119 15.63 16.51 -2.21
C GLY A 119 15.32 17.12 -3.59
N ALA A 120 14.65 18.29 -3.60
CA ALA A 120 14.06 18.88 -4.79
C ALA A 120 15.07 19.05 -5.94
N ASP A 121 16.25 19.61 -5.67
CA ASP A 121 17.25 19.88 -6.70
C ASP A 121 17.84 18.58 -7.30
N LYS A 122 18.09 17.57 -6.46
CA LYS A 122 18.59 16.27 -6.93
C LYS A 122 17.55 15.55 -7.77
N VAL A 123 16.29 15.58 -7.33
CA VAL A 123 15.17 14.99 -8.06
C VAL A 123 14.96 15.72 -9.39
N GLU A 124 15.01 17.06 -9.41
CA GLU A 124 14.89 17.85 -10.64
C GLU A 124 15.99 17.53 -11.65
N THR A 125 17.23 17.51 -11.19
CA THR A 125 18.39 17.18 -12.04
C THR A 125 18.27 15.79 -12.66
N ALA A 126 17.91 14.79 -11.84
CA ALA A 126 17.71 13.42 -12.32
C ALA A 126 16.51 13.30 -13.28
N ALA A 127 15.42 14.02 -12.99
CA ALA A 127 14.23 14.04 -13.83
C ALA A 127 14.54 14.61 -15.22
N ARG A 128 15.19 15.79 -15.30
CA ARG A 128 15.60 16.41 -16.57
C ARG A 128 16.56 15.57 -17.38
N SER A 129 17.42 14.78 -16.71
CA SER A 129 18.39 13.90 -17.38
C SER A 129 17.83 12.52 -17.79
N GLY A 130 16.52 12.29 -17.68
CA GLY A 130 15.88 11.04 -18.07
C GLY A 130 16.19 9.83 -17.17
N LYS A 131 16.70 10.06 -15.95
CA LYS A 131 17.09 9.00 -15.02
C LYS A 131 16.00 8.55 -14.07
N VAL A 132 14.80 9.14 -14.15
CA VAL A 132 13.69 8.87 -13.23
C VAL A 132 12.69 7.92 -13.88
N SER A 133 12.48 6.78 -13.23
CA SER A 133 11.48 5.78 -13.63
C SER A 133 10.14 5.95 -12.90
N LEU A 134 10.13 6.61 -11.73
CA LEU A 134 8.93 6.95 -10.99
C LEU A 134 9.19 8.18 -10.13
N LEU A 135 8.32 9.18 -10.24
CA LEU A 135 8.31 10.37 -9.40
C LEU A 135 7.17 10.26 -8.40
N VAL A 136 7.43 10.56 -7.12
CA VAL A 136 6.44 10.49 -6.04
C VAL A 136 6.48 11.79 -5.25
N HIS A 137 5.32 12.37 -5.01
CA HIS A 137 5.12 13.56 -4.20
C HIS A 137 4.37 13.23 -2.92
N ALA A 138 4.77 13.79 -1.79
CA ALA A 138 4.00 13.71 -0.56
C ALA A 138 2.59 14.30 -0.75
N GLY A 139 1.59 13.80 0.00
CA GLY A 139 0.21 14.25 -0.13
C GLY A 139 0.01 15.74 0.16
N ASP A 140 0.85 16.30 1.02
CA ASP A 140 0.88 17.71 1.40
C ASP A 140 1.93 18.53 0.63
N ALA A 141 2.46 18.00 -0.48
CA ALA A 141 3.36 18.75 -1.35
C ALA A 141 2.62 19.92 -2.01
N SER A 142 3.27 21.09 -2.09
CA SER A 142 2.69 22.26 -2.76
C SER A 142 2.47 21.99 -4.26
N ASP A 143 1.40 22.57 -4.80
CA ASP A 143 1.09 22.46 -6.23
C ASP A 143 2.22 22.95 -7.12
N ASP A 144 2.90 24.01 -6.68
CA ASP A 144 4.02 24.61 -7.40
C ASP A 144 5.23 23.68 -7.45
N GLY A 145 5.59 23.09 -6.31
CA GLY A 145 6.66 22.07 -6.23
C GLY A 145 6.35 20.84 -7.07
N ARG A 146 5.09 20.37 -7.06
CA ARG A 146 4.65 19.25 -7.91
C ARG A 146 4.79 19.59 -9.38
N ARG A 147 4.18 20.70 -9.83
CA ARG A 147 4.21 21.15 -11.23
C ARG A 147 5.64 21.31 -11.77
N LYS A 148 6.54 21.88 -10.97
CA LYS A 148 7.93 22.07 -11.32
C LYS A 148 8.63 20.74 -11.62
N LEU A 149 8.48 19.77 -10.74
CA LEU A 149 9.12 18.46 -10.88
C LEU A 149 8.47 17.58 -11.94
N ASP A 150 7.15 17.64 -12.09
CA ASP A 150 6.43 17.00 -13.18
C ASP A 150 6.88 17.51 -14.55
N GLN A 151 7.07 18.84 -14.68
CA GLN A 151 7.61 19.42 -15.89
C GLN A 151 9.05 18.96 -16.16
N ALA A 152 9.90 18.93 -15.13
CA ALA A 152 11.26 18.43 -15.26
C ALA A 152 11.29 16.97 -15.74
N TRP A 153 10.39 16.14 -15.20
CA TRP A 153 10.29 14.74 -15.58
C TRP A 153 9.79 14.55 -17.02
N ARG A 154 8.80 15.31 -17.46
CA ARG A 154 8.35 15.32 -18.87
C ARG A 154 9.45 15.70 -19.84
N VAL A 155 10.24 16.74 -19.50
CA VAL A 155 11.39 17.17 -20.31
C VAL A 155 12.42 16.06 -20.47
N GLY A 156 12.62 15.24 -19.43
CA GLY A 156 13.50 14.06 -19.45
C GLY A 156 12.88 12.81 -20.10
N GLY A 157 11.70 12.91 -20.72
CA GLY A 157 11.03 11.78 -21.38
C GLY A 157 10.22 10.88 -20.46
N GLY A 158 9.90 11.32 -19.23
CA GLY A 158 9.05 10.61 -18.30
C GLY A 158 7.56 10.86 -18.48
N ASP A 159 6.75 10.33 -17.56
CA ASP A 159 5.30 10.51 -17.55
C ASP A 159 4.87 11.95 -17.30
N SER A 160 3.60 12.23 -17.53
CA SER A 160 3.04 13.58 -17.39
C SER A 160 2.98 14.08 -15.96
N GLN A 161 2.78 13.18 -14.97
CA GLN A 161 2.61 13.53 -13.57
C GLN A 161 3.18 12.46 -12.62
N GLY A 162 3.81 12.90 -11.54
CA GLY A 162 4.24 12.04 -10.46
C GLY A 162 3.05 11.48 -9.66
N VAL A 163 3.28 10.35 -9.01
CA VAL A 163 2.30 9.70 -8.13
C VAL A 163 2.18 10.47 -6.83
N ILE A 164 0.96 10.80 -6.42
CA ILE A 164 0.71 11.37 -5.10
C ILE A 164 0.77 10.23 -4.07
N PHE A 165 1.66 10.37 -3.11
CA PHE A 165 1.75 9.51 -1.93
C PHE A 165 0.55 9.81 -1.02
N PRO A 166 -0.27 8.81 -0.64
CA PRO A 166 -1.50 9.06 0.09
C PRO A 166 -1.27 9.28 1.61
N ALA A 167 -0.31 10.11 1.95
CA ALA A 167 -0.01 10.56 3.31
C ALA A 167 0.91 11.81 3.26
N PRO A 168 0.98 12.60 4.34
CA PRO A 168 1.82 13.78 4.40
C PRO A 168 3.32 13.45 4.44
N ARG A 169 4.16 14.46 4.18
CA ARG A 169 5.63 14.37 4.19
C ARG A 169 6.22 13.80 5.48
N THR A 170 5.57 14.02 6.60
CA THR A 170 6.02 13.47 7.89
C THR A 170 6.10 11.94 7.86
N ILE A 171 5.09 11.29 7.30
CA ILE A 171 5.04 9.82 7.15
C ILE A 171 6.10 9.34 6.14
N LEU A 172 6.25 10.06 5.02
CA LEU A 172 7.26 9.74 4.01
C LEU A 172 8.68 9.90 4.57
N SER A 173 8.92 10.96 5.34
CA SER A 173 10.18 11.24 6.01
C SER A 173 10.56 10.13 7.01
N MET A 174 9.61 9.71 7.84
CA MET A 174 9.79 8.60 8.80
C MET A 174 10.16 7.30 8.08
N ALA A 175 9.47 6.96 7.00
CA ALA A 175 9.72 5.73 6.24
C ALA A 175 11.13 5.67 5.64
N LEU A 176 11.68 6.84 5.30
CA LEU A 176 13.00 6.97 4.68
C LEU A 176 14.12 7.25 5.70
N GLY A 177 13.78 7.46 6.98
CA GLY A 177 14.75 7.84 8.02
C GLY A 177 15.43 9.18 7.71
N ARG A 178 14.69 10.15 7.15
CA ARG A 178 15.18 11.47 6.74
C ARG A 178 14.21 12.56 7.14
N GLU A 179 14.70 13.77 7.26
CA GLU A 179 13.86 14.95 7.56
C GLU A 179 13.31 15.59 6.29
N ASN A 180 12.10 16.12 6.38
CA ASN A 180 11.44 16.96 5.37
C ASN A 180 11.49 16.41 3.94
N VAL A 181 11.12 15.14 3.77
CA VAL A 181 11.05 14.52 2.45
C VAL A 181 9.68 14.81 1.83
N VAL A 182 9.67 15.66 0.82
CA VAL A 182 8.46 16.07 0.08
C VAL A 182 8.35 15.35 -1.27
N HIS A 183 9.49 15.16 -1.93
CA HIS A 183 9.57 14.56 -3.26
C HIS A 183 10.64 13.48 -3.27
N VAL A 184 10.34 12.37 -3.91
CA VAL A 184 11.28 11.28 -4.13
C VAL A 184 11.19 10.78 -5.57
N ALA A 185 12.32 10.31 -6.10
CA ALA A 185 12.37 9.70 -7.41
C ALA A 185 13.06 8.35 -7.33
N LEU A 186 12.50 7.36 -8.02
CA LEU A 186 13.12 6.06 -8.22
C LEU A 186 13.79 6.02 -9.58
N THR A 187 15.04 5.58 -9.60
CA THR A 187 15.90 5.58 -10.81
C THR A 187 15.99 4.19 -11.45
N ASN A 188 15.60 3.15 -10.73
CA ASN A 188 15.59 1.77 -11.23
C ASN A 188 14.17 1.36 -11.64
N PRO A 189 13.92 0.92 -12.89
CA PRO A 189 12.58 0.57 -13.37
C PRO A 189 11.89 -0.54 -12.56
N ALA A 190 12.65 -1.56 -12.14
CA ALA A 190 12.09 -2.65 -11.34
C ALA A 190 11.70 -2.18 -9.93
N ALA A 191 12.50 -1.30 -9.32
CA ALA A 191 12.16 -0.66 -8.05
C ALA A 191 10.92 0.24 -8.19
N ALA A 192 10.84 1.03 -9.27
CA ALA A 192 9.70 1.86 -9.61
C ALA A 192 8.41 1.05 -9.74
N SER A 193 8.46 -0.08 -10.46
CA SER A 193 7.32 -1.00 -10.61
C SER A 193 6.85 -1.55 -9.24
N ARG A 194 7.77 -1.99 -8.37
CA ARG A 194 7.41 -2.52 -7.04
C ARG A 194 6.76 -1.47 -6.14
N VAL A 195 7.30 -0.25 -6.13
CA VAL A 195 6.75 0.87 -5.34
C VAL A 195 5.39 1.31 -5.89
N SER A 196 5.30 1.50 -7.21
CA SER A 196 4.05 1.85 -7.88
C SER A 196 2.94 0.84 -7.60
N HIS A 197 3.26 -0.46 -7.62
CA HIS A 197 2.31 -1.52 -7.30
C HIS A 197 1.82 -1.41 -5.84
N ALA A 198 2.72 -1.22 -4.87
CA ALA A 198 2.36 -1.08 -3.47
C ALA A 198 1.47 0.15 -3.21
N LEU A 199 1.81 1.29 -3.82
CA LEU A 199 1.01 2.52 -3.72
C LEU A 199 -0.37 2.38 -4.37
N ARG A 200 -0.44 1.76 -5.55
CA ARG A 200 -1.73 1.51 -6.23
C ARG A 200 -2.67 0.65 -5.38
N ARG A 201 -2.16 -0.42 -4.76
CA ARG A 201 -2.97 -1.28 -3.87
C ARG A 201 -3.52 -0.51 -2.68
N TRP A 202 -2.69 0.30 -2.06
CA TRP A 202 -3.13 1.13 -0.94
C TRP A 202 -4.20 2.13 -1.37
N ARG A 203 -3.96 2.92 -2.43
CA ARG A 203 -4.92 3.88 -2.97
C ARG A 203 -6.23 3.24 -3.46
N ALA A 204 -6.15 2.10 -4.14
CA ALA A 204 -7.33 1.39 -4.62
C ALA A 204 -8.23 0.92 -3.46
N PHE A 205 -7.63 0.57 -2.33
CA PHE A 205 -8.40 0.15 -1.16
C PHE A 205 -8.98 1.34 -0.38
N THR A 206 -8.19 2.40 -0.16
CA THR A 206 -8.60 3.53 0.70
C THR A 206 -9.36 4.64 -0.06
N GLY A 207 -9.26 4.67 -1.39
CA GLY A 207 -9.74 5.79 -2.21
C GLY A 207 -8.73 6.93 -2.27
N PRO A 208 -8.93 7.90 -3.20
CA PRO A 208 -7.96 8.96 -3.46
C PRO A 208 -7.79 9.95 -2.29
N ASP A 209 -8.83 10.20 -1.51
CA ASP A 209 -8.82 11.28 -0.49
C ASP A 209 -8.56 10.80 0.94
N ARG A 210 -8.71 9.51 1.22
CA ARG A 210 -8.61 8.97 2.61
C ARG A 210 -7.19 8.69 3.09
N GLY A 211 -6.20 8.77 2.25
CA GLY A 211 -4.79 8.61 2.64
C GLY A 211 -4.26 9.77 3.48
N LEU A 212 -4.95 10.90 3.54
CA LEU A 212 -4.56 12.10 4.29
C LEU A 212 -5.06 12.10 5.74
N GLU A 213 -6.07 11.29 6.07
CA GLU A 213 -6.59 11.13 7.43
C GLU A 213 -5.80 10.07 8.20
N GLY A 214 -4.49 10.27 8.31
CA GLY A 214 -3.62 9.45 9.17
C GLY A 214 -3.69 9.96 10.59
N GLY A 215 -4.56 9.37 11.42
CA GLY A 215 -4.60 9.64 12.84
C GLY A 215 -3.22 9.52 13.48
N GLU A 216 -2.87 10.48 14.32
CA GLU A 216 -1.72 10.40 15.22
C GLU A 216 -1.80 9.08 16.00
N PRO A 217 -0.68 8.38 16.18
CA PRO A 217 -0.65 7.27 17.14
C PRO A 217 -1.01 7.86 18.50
N ALA A 218 -2.08 7.37 19.11
CA ALA A 218 -2.41 7.70 20.48
C ALA A 218 -1.22 7.35 21.38
N LEU A 219 -0.45 8.36 21.73
CA LEU A 219 0.53 8.28 22.81
C LEU A 219 -0.29 8.08 24.09
N GLY A 220 -0.28 6.86 24.59
CA GLY A 220 -0.88 6.53 25.87
C GLY A 220 -0.31 7.42 26.97
N SER A 221 -1.09 8.41 27.38
CA SER A 221 -0.84 9.16 28.59
C SER A 221 -1.15 8.27 29.79
N GLY A 222 -0.16 7.50 30.19
CA GLY A 222 -0.13 6.84 31.50
C GLY A 222 0.15 7.89 32.56
N SER A 223 -0.85 8.62 33.03
CA SER A 223 -0.79 9.39 34.26
C SER A 223 -0.93 8.42 35.43
N ALA A 224 0.19 8.00 35.97
CA ALA A 224 0.24 7.45 37.33
C ALA A 224 0.12 8.62 38.32
N GLU A 225 -1.07 8.88 38.80
CA GLU A 225 -1.25 9.66 40.02
C GLU A 225 -0.78 8.79 41.21
N ALA A 226 0.38 9.16 41.76
CA ALA A 226 0.79 8.69 43.06
C ALA A 226 0.07 9.52 44.12
N ASP A 227 -0.92 8.92 44.74
CA ASP A 227 -1.54 9.44 45.97
C ASP A 227 -0.55 9.29 47.14
N LEU A 228 -0.01 10.40 47.53
CA LEU A 228 0.74 10.56 48.78
C LEU A 228 -0.15 11.28 49.80
N THR A 229 -0.97 10.51 50.53
CA THR A 229 -1.58 11.04 51.76
C THR A 229 -0.80 10.59 52.96
N LYS A 230 -0.38 11.60 53.72
CA LYS A 230 0.26 11.52 55.02
C LYS A 230 -0.65 10.91 56.07
N GLU A 231 -0.10 10.12 56.93
CA GLU A 231 0.12 10.35 58.41
C GLU A 231 1.01 9.27 58.96
#